data_9e7a7f16cdb1997594eeb6931226f51f
#
_entry.id   9e7a7f16cdb1997594eeb6931226f51f
#
_cell.length_a   1.000
_cell.length_b   1.000
_cell.length_c   1.000
_cell.angle_alpha   90.00
_cell.angle_beta   90.00
_cell.angle_gamma   90.00
#
_symmetry.space_group_name_H-M   'P 1'
#
loop_
_entity.id
_entity.type
_entity.pdbx_description
1 polymer ?
#
loop_
_entity_poly.entity_id
_entity_poly.type
_entity_poly.pdbx_seq_one_letter_code
_entity_poly.pdbx_strand_id
1 'polypeptide(L)'
;MSDSSPLPPVRLHPEAELARDALSTPLLSRAARLARWAGPDTRVDAGGGLVDEQVPAAAEILGLTGDEAAADASEAWRVALDTGLVEIADEDEGTVTAGPDLALLTGGSPHDVLAVWQGALETLIADASVPDLDGLEEALDEGGELDFAQLQWDPEAEAEFLDGVLANLYLLSVAEDGPADSPVPLPALAASMIVPSDMGEPTNDVLEQVSDAMMKLDDQFRLLEPVGLVEYQPVDEALMADTDEEPAAQVDDTDVSRYGMVRLTPLGLYGLRARLLEAGFTAPAVGDLADKGADALLDGTATFPQRAAQAETEQWLARREPLAAVRELLAAARGLDAGAPLRRLRCQQALSLVGAEAEPALREVLDDPELGGLARVWLAEHGASDVPPPSEAMIFWLTVDTVAAQLAAEGNSEELRELVEGLAQQHSGFFTAAWRVDHPSTADVLEAMGRLHPDKRIAKEARKAAFKARSQHGG
;
A
#
# COMPACT_ATOMS: atom_id res chain seq x y z
N MET A 1 -11.10 -14.29 12.58
CA MET A 1 -11.03 -12.86 12.21
C MET A 1 -9.57 -12.50 12.40
N SER A 2 -8.81 -12.47 11.30
CA SER A 2 -7.41 -12.09 11.34
C SER A 2 -7.33 -10.59 11.59
N ASP A 3 -6.65 -10.22 12.67
CA ASP A 3 -6.34 -8.83 13.04
C ASP A 3 -5.22 -8.35 12.10
N SER A 4 -5.55 -8.18 10.81
CA SER A 4 -4.60 -7.64 9.84
C SER A 4 -4.49 -6.14 10.08
N SER A 5 -3.33 -5.71 10.56
CA SER A 5 -3.02 -4.29 10.63
C SER A 5 -3.28 -3.63 9.26
N PRO A 6 -3.87 -2.44 9.23
CA PRO A 6 -4.10 -1.75 7.96
C PRO A 6 -2.76 -1.52 7.24
N LEU A 7 -2.79 -1.65 5.91
CA LEU A 7 -1.62 -1.36 5.08
C LEU A 7 -1.24 0.12 5.19
N PRO A 8 0.03 0.48 5.01
CA PRO A 8 0.43 1.88 4.93
C PRO A 8 -0.30 2.59 3.77
N PRO A 9 -0.69 3.87 3.94
CA PRO A 9 -1.40 4.60 2.89
C PRO A 9 -0.49 4.91 1.71
N VAL A 10 -0.95 4.58 0.50
CA VAL A 10 -0.24 4.87 -0.74
C VAL A 10 -0.51 6.30 -1.24
N ARG A 11 0.46 6.91 -1.90
CA ARG A 11 0.26 8.14 -2.69
C ARG A 11 0.04 7.76 -4.14
N LEU A 12 -1.18 7.97 -4.63
CA LEU A 12 -1.51 7.75 -6.03
C LEU A 12 -1.35 9.04 -6.84
N HIS A 13 -0.98 8.88 -8.11
CA HIS A 13 -1.07 9.96 -9.07
C HIS A 13 -2.54 10.32 -9.35
N PRO A 14 -2.84 11.54 -9.85
CA PRO A 14 -4.19 11.90 -10.24
C PRO A 14 -4.76 10.94 -11.30
N GLU A 15 -6.04 10.57 -11.18
CA GLU A 15 -6.68 9.63 -12.13
C GLU A 15 -6.48 10.02 -13.60
N ALA A 16 -6.51 11.32 -13.92
CA ALA A 16 -6.28 11.79 -15.28
C ALA A 16 -4.83 11.56 -15.79
N GLU A 17 -3.88 11.44 -14.89
CA GLU A 17 -2.49 11.10 -15.20
C GLU A 17 -2.36 9.59 -15.38
N LEU A 18 -2.89 8.80 -14.42
CA LEU A 18 -2.94 7.35 -14.51
C LEU A 18 -3.67 6.86 -15.76
N ALA A 19 -4.79 7.50 -16.15
CA ALA A 19 -5.51 7.16 -17.40
C ALA A 19 -4.68 7.43 -18.65
N ARG A 20 -3.88 8.51 -18.67
CA ARG A 20 -2.93 8.77 -19.78
C ARG A 20 -1.83 7.72 -19.83
N ASP A 21 -1.30 7.33 -18.66
CA ASP A 21 -0.29 6.28 -18.55
C ASP A 21 -0.87 4.95 -19.04
N ALA A 22 -2.08 4.58 -18.64
CA ALA A 22 -2.80 3.39 -19.09
C ALA A 22 -2.96 3.35 -20.62
N LEU A 23 -3.39 4.46 -21.23
CA LEU A 23 -3.53 4.56 -22.70
C LEU A 23 -2.19 4.47 -23.44
N SER A 24 -1.08 4.78 -22.77
CA SER A 24 0.27 4.77 -23.35
C SER A 24 0.96 3.40 -23.18
N THR A 25 0.39 2.50 -22.39
CA THR A 25 0.96 1.15 -22.23
C THR A 25 0.99 0.41 -23.59
N PRO A 26 2.07 -0.33 -23.88
CA PRO A 26 2.19 -1.04 -25.15
C PRO A 26 0.98 -1.93 -25.45
N LEU A 27 0.54 -2.71 -24.48
CA LEU A 27 -0.50 -3.70 -24.66
C LEU A 27 -1.88 -3.09 -24.89
N LEU A 28 -2.35 -2.17 -24.04
CA LEU A 28 -3.66 -1.52 -24.22
C LEU A 28 -3.69 -0.68 -25.52
N SER A 29 -2.57 -0.04 -25.88
CA SER A 29 -2.43 0.69 -27.13
C SER A 29 -2.55 -0.23 -28.35
N ARG A 30 -1.91 -1.43 -28.30
CA ARG A 30 -2.02 -2.44 -29.36
C ARG A 30 -3.45 -3.00 -29.43
N ALA A 31 -4.05 -3.37 -28.31
CA ALA A 31 -5.43 -3.86 -28.24
C ALA A 31 -6.43 -2.86 -28.83
N ALA A 32 -6.33 -1.58 -28.45
CA ALA A 32 -7.17 -0.53 -29.01
C ALA A 32 -6.97 -0.30 -30.52
N ARG A 33 -5.76 -0.51 -31.05
CA ARG A 33 -5.49 -0.43 -32.52
C ARG A 33 -6.13 -1.59 -33.24
N LEU A 34 -6.03 -2.81 -32.71
CA LEU A 34 -6.67 -4.00 -33.29
C LEU A 34 -8.20 -3.89 -33.24
N ALA A 35 -8.76 -3.39 -32.14
CA ALA A 35 -10.19 -3.17 -32.03
C ALA A 35 -10.73 -2.16 -33.07
N ARG A 36 -9.93 -1.14 -33.44
CA ARG A 36 -10.30 -0.21 -34.54
C ARG A 36 -10.10 -0.80 -35.93
N TRP A 37 -9.17 -1.73 -36.07
CA TRP A 37 -8.93 -2.47 -37.32
C TRP A 37 -9.99 -3.54 -37.56
N ALA A 38 -10.51 -4.17 -36.49
CA ALA A 38 -11.53 -5.20 -36.56
C ALA A 38 -12.76 -4.72 -37.35
N GLY A 39 -13.23 -5.56 -38.27
CA GLY A 39 -14.33 -5.22 -39.16
C GLY A 39 -15.07 -6.45 -39.64
N PRO A 40 -15.96 -6.30 -40.63
CA PRO A 40 -16.82 -7.41 -41.12
C PRO A 40 -16.07 -8.60 -41.66
N ASP A 41 -14.81 -8.37 -42.13
CA ASP A 41 -13.96 -9.43 -42.72
C ASP A 41 -13.02 -10.06 -41.67
N THR A 42 -12.99 -9.56 -40.43
CA THR A 42 -12.21 -10.15 -39.35
C THR A 42 -12.89 -11.41 -38.86
N ARG A 43 -12.11 -12.50 -38.71
CA ARG A 43 -12.60 -13.82 -38.27
C ARG A 43 -11.84 -14.28 -37.05
N VAL A 44 -12.59 -14.94 -36.19
CA VAL A 44 -12.06 -15.62 -35.00
C VAL A 44 -12.39 -17.10 -35.04
N ASP A 45 -11.56 -17.88 -34.39
CA ASP A 45 -11.80 -19.29 -34.13
C ASP A 45 -12.84 -19.52 -33.02
N ALA A 46 -13.09 -20.79 -32.69
CA ALA A 46 -14.04 -21.16 -31.62
C ALA A 46 -13.60 -20.70 -30.22
N GLY A 47 -12.33 -20.35 -29.99
CA GLY A 47 -11.78 -19.80 -28.78
C GLY A 47 -11.80 -18.27 -28.73
N GLY A 48 -12.23 -17.62 -29.82
CA GLY A 48 -12.22 -16.15 -29.93
C GLY A 48 -10.87 -15.59 -30.41
N GLY A 49 -9.86 -16.44 -30.62
CA GLY A 49 -8.57 -16.06 -31.22
C GLY A 49 -8.70 -15.66 -32.68
N LEU A 50 -7.81 -14.78 -33.18
CA LEU A 50 -7.74 -14.52 -34.61
C LEU A 50 -7.40 -15.82 -35.35
N VAL A 51 -8.06 -16.09 -36.50
CA VAL A 51 -7.65 -17.19 -37.35
C VAL A 51 -6.22 -16.99 -37.84
N ASP A 52 -5.44 -18.09 -38.00
CA ASP A 52 -4.00 -18.05 -38.30
C ASP A 52 -3.66 -17.19 -39.52
N GLU A 53 -4.53 -17.20 -40.55
CA GLU A 53 -4.34 -16.44 -41.78
C GLU A 53 -4.38 -14.92 -41.55
N GLN A 54 -4.98 -14.44 -40.43
CA GLN A 54 -5.14 -13.02 -40.14
C GLN A 54 -4.12 -12.49 -39.09
N VAL A 55 -3.47 -13.35 -38.33
CA VAL A 55 -2.43 -12.96 -37.35
C VAL A 55 -1.31 -12.12 -38.00
N PRO A 56 -0.77 -12.49 -39.19
CA PRO A 56 0.26 -11.66 -39.83
C PRO A 56 -0.23 -10.22 -40.18
N ALA A 57 -1.50 -10.10 -40.61
CA ALA A 57 -2.08 -8.80 -40.91
C ALA A 57 -2.28 -7.94 -39.62
N ALA A 58 -2.65 -8.57 -38.53
CA ALA A 58 -2.74 -7.93 -37.22
C ALA A 58 -1.36 -7.44 -36.75
N ALA A 59 -0.32 -8.24 -36.88
CA ALA A 59 1.05 -7.86 -36.56
C ALA A 59 1.53 -6.69 -37.44
N GLU A 60 1.23 -6.69 -38.76
CA GLU A 60 1.56 -5.58 -39.66
C GLU A 60 0.86 -4.28 -39.26
N ILE A 61 -0.42 -4.32 -38.93
CA ILE A 61 -1.18 -3.16 -38.43
C ILE A 61 -0.57 -2.59 -37.14
N LEU A 62 -0.07 -3.45 -36.27
CA LEU A 62 0.61 -3.04 -35.05
C LEU A 62 2.03 -2.51 -35.31
N GLY A 63 2.61 -2.83 -36.47
CA GLY A 63 4.00 -2.52 -36.82
C GLY A 63 5.01 -3.41 -36.11
N LEU A 64 4.59 -4.61 -35.73
CA LEU A 64 5.42 -5.62 -35.07
C LEU A 64 6.26 -6.35 -36.12
N THR A 65 7.50 -6.70 -35.75
CA THR A 65 8.45 -7.41 -36.59
C THR A 65 9.31 -8.32 -35.70
N GLY A 66 9.77 -9.44 -36.27
CA GLY A 66 10.57 -10.44 -35.54
C GLY A 66 9.76 -11.70 -35.22
N ASP A 67 10.38 -12.61 -34.51
CA ASP A 67 9.83 -13.93 -34.25
C ASP A 67 8.63 -13.89 -33.27
N GLU A 68 8.57 -12.94 -32.39
CA GLU A 68 7.49 -12.76 -31.39
C GLU A 68 6.28 -11.96 -31.92
N ALA A 69 6.36 -11.39 -33.13
CA ALA A 69 5.33 -10.48 -33.66
C ALA A 69 3.92 -11.13 -33.73
N ALA A 70 3.86 -12.42 -33.98
CA ALA A 70 2.60 -13.16 -34.04
C ALA A 70 2.01 -13.36 -32.63
N ALA A 71 2.84 -13.74 -31.67
CA ALA A 71 2.44 -13.91 -30.27
C ALA A 71 1.96 -12.59 -29.67
N ASP A 72 2.73 -11.50 -29.82
CA ASP A 72 2.37 -10.14 -29.41
C ASP A 72 1.02 -9.66 -30.01
N ALA A 73 0.76 -10.00 -31.28
CA ALA A 73 -0.49 -9.62 -31.93
C ALA A 73 -1.68 -10.44 -31.41
N SER A 74 -1.48 -11.73 -31.15
CA SER A 74 -2.49 -12.62 -30.57
C SER A 74 -2.83 -12.24 -29.13
N GLU A 75 -1.84 -11.89 -28.30
CA GLU A 75 -2.03 -11.39 -26.95
C GLU A 75 -2.83 -10.08 -26.95
N ALA A 76 -2.44 -9.11 -27.78
CA ALA A 76 -3.15 -7.85 -27.88
C ALA A 76 -4.60 -8.03 -28.37
N TRP A 77 -4.85 -9.01 -29.25
CA TRP A 77 -6.19 -9.36 -29.69
C TRP A 77 -7.04 -9.94 -28.56
N ARG A 78 -6.48 -10.90 -27.82
CA ARG A 78 -7.16 -11.49 -26.67
C ARG A 78 -7.53 -10.43 -25.63
N VAL A 79 -6.60 -9.55 -25.27
CA VAL A 79 -6.90 -8.43 -24.39
C VAL A 79 -8.01 -7.53 -24.97
N ALA A 80 -8.03 -7.28 -26.28
CA ALA A 80 -9.10 -6.51 -26.90
C ALA A 80 -10.47 -7.17 -26.77
N LEU A 81 -10.53 -8.50 -26.81
CA LEU A 81 -11.76 -9.26 -26.64
C LEU A 81 -12.19 -9.28 -25.16
N ASP A 82 -11.28 -9.64 -24.26
CA ASP A 82 -11.56 -9.81 -22.82
C ASP A 82 -11.93 -8.47 -22.14
N THR A 83 -11.43 -7.35 -22.64
CA THR A 83 -11.76 -6.01 -22.14
C THR A 83 -12.95 -5.36 -22.81
N GLY A 84 -13.68 -6.07 -23.69
CA GLY A 84 -14.85 -5.53 -24.38
C GLY A 84 -14.54 -4.46 -25.41
N LEU A 85 -13.29 -4.33 -25.87
CA LEU A 85 -12.93 -3.45 -27.00
C LEU A 85 -13.38 -4.04 -28.33
N VAL A 86 -13.50 -5.36 -28.38
CA VAL A 86 -14.06 -6.17 -29.49
C VAL A 86 -15.11 -7.09 -28.93
N GLU A 87 -16.19 -7.33 -29.67
CA GLU A 87 -17.21 -8.32 -29.36
C GLU A 87 -17.36 -9.31 -30.50
N ILE A 88 -17.61 -10.57 -30.15
CA ILE A 88 -17.99 -11.60 -31.13
C ILE A 88 -19.45 -11.35 -31.50
N ALA A 89 -19.70 -11.04 -32.77
CA ALA A 89 -21.03 -10.71 -33.28
C ALA A 89 -21.82 -11.98 -33.63
N ASP A 90 -21.17 -13.02 -34.13
CA ASP A 90 -21.74 -14.33 -34.48
C ASP A 90 -20.67 -15.39 -34.19
N GLU A 91 -20.98 -16.28 -33.25
CA GLU A 91 -20.07 -17.37 -32.85
C GLU A 91 -19.96 -18.45 -33.91
N ASP A 92 -21.06 -18.72 -34.67
CA ASP A 92 -21.07 -19.75 -35.72
C ASP A 92 -20.25 -19.32 -36.95
N GLU A 93 -20.29 -18.05 -37.31
CA GLU A 93 -19.54 -17.46 -38.41
C GLU A 93 -18.16 -16.92 -37.98
N GLY A 94 -17.87 -16.84 -36.69
CA GLY A 94 -16.65 -16.29 -36.16
C GLY A 94 -16.46 -14.82 -36.51
N THR A 95 -17.54 -14.04 -36.62
CA THR A 95 -17.47 -12.61 -36.95
C THR A 95 -17.41 -11.72 -35.74
N VAL A 96 -16.75 -10.56 -35.86
CA VAL A 96 -16.55 -9.62 -34.75
C VAL A 96 -17.02 -8.22 -35.11
N THR A 97 -17.27 -7.42 -34.07
CA THR A 97 -17.59 -6.02 -34.17
C THR A 97 -16.84 -5.22 -33.11
N ALA A 98 -16.76 -3.89 -33.28
CA ALA A 98 -16.23 -3.02 -32.24
C ALA A 98 -17.11 -3.14 -30.99
N GLY A 99 -16.48 -3.41 -29.86
CA GLY A 99 -17.16 -3.52 -28.57
C GLY A 99 -17.48 -2.14 -27.96
N PRO A 100 -18.38 -2.11 -26.97
CA PRO A 100 -18.86 -0.85 -26.36
C PRO A 100 -17.73 -0.09 -25.65
N ASP A 101 -16.77 -0.80 -25.09
CA ASP A 101 -15.71 -0.22 -24.25
C ASP A 101 -14.62 0.50 -25.07
N LEU A 102 -14.55 0.23 -26.39
CA LEU A 102 -13.67 0.96 -27.29
C LEU A 102 -13.96 2.48 -27.29
N ALA A 103 -15.22 2.88 -27.13
CA ALA A 103 -15.60 4.29 -27.07
C ALA A 103 -15.12 4.95 -25.76
N LEU A 104 -14.98 4.21 -24.68
CA LEU A 104 -14.52 4.70 -23.38
C LEU A 104 -13.06 5.17 -23.43
N LEU A 105 -12.21 4.52 -24.24
CA LEU A 105 -10.81 4.92 -24.39
C LEU A 105 -10.63 6.29 -25.05
N THR A 106 -11.63 6.82 -25.74
CA THR A 106 -11.54 8.09 -26.47
C THR A 106 -12.47 9.17 -25.93
N GLY A 107 -13.59 8.81 -25.37
CA GLY A 107 -14.62 9.74 -24.90
C GLY A 107 -15.07 9.52 -23.47
N GLY A 108 -14.58 8.50 -22.79
CA GLY A 108 -14.86 8.20 -21.39
C GLY A 108 -14.13 9.14 -20.41
N SER A 109 -14.53 9.05 -19.14
CA SER A 109 -13.81 9.68 -18.04
C SER A 109 -12.47 8.96 -17.77
N PRO A 110 -11.54 9.59 -17.02
CA PRO A 110 -10.34 8.87 -16.55
C PRO A 110 -10.65 7.57 -15.83
N HIS A 111 -11.70 7.53 -15.05
CA HIS A 111 -12.17 6.34 -14.35
C HIS A 111 -12.58 5.22 -15.33
N ASP A 112 -13.29 5.54 -16.42
CA ASP A 112 -13.69 4.56 -17.43
C ASP A 112 -12.47 3.93 -18.12
N VAL A 113 -11.46 4.77 -18.46
CA VAL A 113 -10.20 4.29 -19.06
C VAL A 113 -9.46 3.36 -18.10
N LEU A 114 -9.39 3.71 -16.83
CA LEU A 114 -8.74 2.90 -15.80
C LEU A 114 -9.50 1.58 -15.54
N ALA A 115 -10.82 1.57 -15.66
CA ALA A 115 -11.61 0.34 -15.55
C ALA A 115 -11.30 -0.63 -16.70
N VAL A 116 -11.19 -0.15 -17.94
CA VAL A 116 -10.77 -0.98 -19.08
C VAL A 116 -9.34 -1.50 -18.89
N TRP A 117 -8.43 -0.65 -18.42
CA TRP A 117 -7.06 -1.05 -18.14
C TRP A 117 -6.99 -2.09 -17.02
N GLN A 118 -7.80 -1.95 -15.95
CA GLN A 118 -7.87 -2.94 -14.87
C GLN A 118 -8.32 -4.30 -15.40
N GLY A 119 -9.30 -4.34 -16.33
CA GLY A 119 -9.69 -5.57 -17.01
C GLY A 119 -8.52 -6.23 -17.75
N ALA A 120 -7.73 -5.44 -18.50
CA ALA A 120 -6.53 -5.95 -19.17
C ALA A 120 -5.48 -6.51 -18.17
N LEU A 121 -5.29 -5.84 -17.04
CA LEU A 121 -4.40 -6.31 -15.99
C LEU A 121 -4.86 -7.64 -15.40
N GLU A 122 -6.17 -7.81 -15.12
CA GLU A 122 -6.72 -9.07 -14.60
C GLU A 122 -6.52 -10.23 -15.58
N THR A 123 -6.74 -10.00 -16.88
CA THR A 123 -6.46 -10.98 -17.93
C THR A 123 -5.01 -11.44 -17.87
N LEU A 124 -4.05 -10.50 -17.81
CA LEU A 124 -2.63 -10.86 -17.81
C LEU A 124 -2.16 -11.53 -16.51
N ILE A 125 -2.69 -11.14 -15.36
CA ILE A 125 -2.37 -11.83 -14.09
C ILE A 125 -2.87 -13.28 -14.13
N ALA A 126 -4.06 -13.51 -14.70
CA ALA A 126 -4.58 -14.85 -14.87
C ALA A 126 -3.68 -15.69 -15.79
N ASP A 127 -3.20 -15.09 -16.89
CA ASP A 127 -2.28 -15.78 -17.82
C ASP A 127 -0.92 -16.05 -17.21
N ALA A 128 -0.35 -15.07 -16.50
CA ALA A 128 0.92 -15.23 -15.80
C ALA A 128 0.90 -16.34 -14.73
N SER A 129 -0.28 -16.82 -14.37
CA SER A 129 -0.48 -17.96 -13.46
C SER A 129 -0.58 -19.32 -14.20
N VAL A 130 -0.60 -19.30 -15.54
CA VAL A 130 -0.61 -20.51 -16.36
C VAL A 130 0.83 -20.85 -16.76
N PRO A 131 1.26 -22.12 -16.67
CA PRO A 131 2.60 -22.49 -17.12
C PRO A 131 2.73 -22.28 -18.63
N ASP A 132 3.94 -21.97 -19.07
CA ASP A 132 4.28 -21.96 -20.49
C ASP A 132 4.07 -23.37 -21.09
N LEU A 133 3.14 -23.47 -22.02
CA LEU A 133 2.80 -24.72 -22.71
C LEU A 133 3.62 -24.94 -23.98
N ASP A 134 4.42 -23.96 -24.43
CA ASP A 134 5.20 -24.06 -25.67
C ASP A 134 6.22 -25.21 -25.60
N GLY A 135 6.85 -25.41 -24.44
CA GLY A 135 7.69 -26.61 -24.21
C GLY A 135 6.93 -27.94 -24.18
N LEU A 136 5.62 -27.92 -24.03
CA LEU A 136 4.73 -29.06 -24.06
C LEU A 136 4.30 -29.41 -25.50
N GLU A 137 4.14 -28.43 -26.38
CA GLU A 137 3.87 -28.66 -27.80
C GLU A 137 5.05 -29.35 -28.47
N GLU A 138 6.30 -29.00 -28.15
CA GLU A 138 7.48 -29.72 -28.63
C GLU A 138 7.50 -31.19 -28.17
N ALA A 139 7.10 -31.47 -26.93
CA ALA A 139 7.00 -32.85 -26.42
C ALA A 139 5.86 -33.65 -27.06
N LEU A 140 4.76 -33.00 -27.51
CA LEU A 140 3.66 -33.61 -28.26
C LEU A 140 4.05 -33.92 -29.69
N ASP A 141 4.80 -33.05 -30.37
CA ASP A 141 5.28 -33.25 -31.74
C ASP A 141 6.28 -34.42 -31.82
N GLU A 142 6.99 -34.73 -30.74
CA GLU A 142 7.85 -35.89 -30.60
C GLU A 142 7.07 -37.21 -30.31
N GLY A 143 5.73 -37.16 -30.26
CA GLY A 143 4.87 -38.33 -30.09
C GLY A 143 4.75 -38.85 -28.67
N GLY A 144 5.03 -38.00 -27.69
CA GLY A 144 4.79 -38.27 -26.27
C GLY A 144 3.31 -38.15 -25.89
N GLU A 145 2.81 -39.02 -25.02
CA GLU A 145 1.53 -38.81 -24.32
C GLU A 145 1.78 -37.83 -23.17
N LEU A 146 1.08 -36.69 -23.18
CA LEU A 146 1.08 -35.77 -22.06
C LEU A 146 0.36 -36.39 -20.85
N ASP A 147 1.12 -36.74 -19.85
CA ASP A 147 0.55 -37.07 -18.55
C ASP A 147 0.47 -35.76 -17.70
N PHE A 148 -0.65 -35.08 -17.79
CA PHE A 148 -0.93 -33.88 -16.97
C PHE A 148 -0.78 -34.11 -15.46
N ALA A 149 -0.83 -35.39 -15.00
CA ALA A 149 -0.57 -35.75 -13.61
C ALA A 149 0.94 -35.66 -13.24
N GLN A 150 1.85 -35.65 -14.23
CA GLN A 150 3.29 -35.48 -14.02
C GLN A 150 3.70 -34.01 -13.98
N LEU A 151 2.88 -33.11 -14.51
CA LEU A 151 3.08 -31.67 -14.50
C LEU A 151 2.78 -31.10 -13.12
N GLN A 152 2.78 -31.70 -12.01
CA GLN A 152 2.59 -31.16 -10.65
C GLN A 152 2.09 -29.70 -10.56
N TRP A 153 1.35 -29.25 -11.61
CA TRP A 153 0.85 -27.89 -11.72
C TRP A 153 -0.49 -27.76 -10.98
N ASP A 154 -0.51 -26.88 -10.03
CA ASP A 154 -1.68 -26.49 -9.27
C ASP A 154 -2.01 -25.01 -9.58
N PRO A 155 -3.04 -24.74 -10.42
CA PRO A 155 -3.36 -23.37 -10.82
C PRO A 155 -3.71 -22.46 -9.65
N GLU A 156 -4.29 -23.02 -8.60
CA GLU A 156 -4.64 -22.25 -7.38
C GLU A 156 -3.37 -21.85 -6.62
N ALA A 157 -2.42 -22.76 -6.46
CA ALA A 157 -1.13 -22.47 -5.81
C ALA A 157 -0.28 -21.48 -6.61
N GLU A 158 -0.34 -21.56 -7.96
CA GLU A 158 0.35 -20.64 -8.86
C GLU A 158 -0.19 -19.20 -8.75
N ALA A 159 -1.52 -19.07 -8.78
CA ALA A 159 -2.18 -17.79 -8.60
C ALA A 159 -1.92 -17.20 -7.21
N GLU A 160 -2.01 -18.02 -6.15
CA GLU A 160 -1.68 -17.58 -4.78
C GLU A 160 -0.23 -17.13 -4.64
N PHE A 161 0.71 -17.81 -5.29
CA PHE A 161 2.12 -17.43 -5.30
C PHE A 161 2.31 -16.03 -5.94
N LEU A 162 1.79 -15.83 -7.15
CA LEU A 162 1.91 -14.54 -7.85
C LEU A 162 1.21 -13.42 -7.08
N ASP A 163 0.01 -13.65 -6.57
CA ASP A 163 -0.71 -12.68 -5.73
C ASP A 163 0.09 -12.32 -4.47
N GLY A 164 0.72 -13.30 -3.83
CA GLY A 164 1.61 -13.09 -2.70
C GLY A 164 2.83 -12.24 -3.03
N VAL A 165 3.47 -12.51 -4.17
CA VAL A 165 4.60 -11.73 -4.68
C VAL A 165 4.20 -10.29 -4.98
N LEU A 166 3.07 -10.07 -5.67
CA LEU A 166 2.57 -8.75 -6.01
C LEU A 166 2.17 -7.95 -4.75
N ALA A 167 1.54 -8.61 -3.78
CA ALA A 167 1.22 -8.00 -2.50
C ALA A 167 2.47 -7.61 -1.70
N ASN A 168 3.52 -8.44 -1.72
CA ASN A 168 4.80 -8.12 -1.08
C ASN A 168 5.51 -6.95 -1.78
N LEU A 169 5.52 -6.94 -3.11
CA LEU A 169 6.07 -5.84 -3.90
C LEU A 169 5.32 -4.52 -3.62
N TYR A 170 3.98 -4.57 -3.48
CA TYR A 170 3.17 -3.43 -3.05
C TYR A 170 3.59 -2.95 -1.65
N LEU A 171 3.71 -3.84 -0.67
CA LEU A 171 4.13 -3.52 0.69
C LEU A 171 5.51 -2.85 0.73
N LEU A 172 6.47 -3.39 -0.01
CA LEU A 172 7.81 -2.80 -0.12
C LEU A 172 7.78 -1.39 -0.73
N SER A 173 6.87 -1.15 -1.68
CA SER A 173 6.75 0.16 -2.34
C SER A 173 6.08 1.22 -1.45
N VAL A 174 5.19 0.83 -0.52
CA VAL A 174 4.46 1.77 0.35
C VAL A 174 5.05 1.88 1.76
N ALA A 175 5.99 1.03 2.14
CA ALA A 175 6.65 1.07 3.45
C ALA A 175 7.48 2.36 3.62
N GLU A 176 7.43 2.97 4.81
CA GLU A 176 8.12 4.24 5.10
C GLU A 176 9.65 4.12 4.97
N ASP A 177 10.20 2.95 5.35
CA ASP A 177 11.62 2.60 5.24
C ASP A 177 11.91 1.73 4.00
N GLY A 178 10.92 1.51 3.14
CA GLY A 178 11.06 0.72 1.93
C GLY A 178 11.90 1.43 0.87
N PRO A 179 12.29 0.71 -0.18
CA PRO A 179 13.08 1.27 -1.28
C PRO A 179 12.34 2.40 -2.04
N ALA A 180 11.07 2.66 -1.70
CA ALA A 180 10.20 3.66 -2.32
C ALA A 180 10.21 3.53 -3.85
N ASP A 181 11.01 4.36 -4.53
CA ASP A 181 11.15 4.35 -6.00
C ASP A 181 12.31 3.47 -6.49
N SER A 182 13.02 2.75 -5.61
CA SER A 182 14.14 1.90 -6.02
C SER A 182 13.66 0.52 -6.45
N PRO A 183 14.21 -0.04 -7.55
CA PRO A 183 13.88 -1.39 -7.97
C PRO A 183 14.26 -2.45 -6.93
N VAL A 184 13.47 -3.48 -6.80
CA VAL A 184 13.69 -4.63 -5.92
C VAL A 184 14.37 -5.74 -6.69
N PRO A 185 15.48 -6.32 -6.19
CA PRO A 185 16.11 -7.46 -6.84
C PRO A 185 15.21 -8.70 -6.82
N LEU A 186 15.11 -9.40 -7.95
CA LEU A 186 14.28 -10.61 -8.06
C LEU A 186 14.65 -11.68 -7.03
N PRO A 187 15.93 -11.97 -6.77
CA PRO A 187 16.31 -12.93 -5.73
C PRO A 187 15.78 -12.57 -4.33
N ALA A 188 15.78 -11.27 -4.00
CA ALA A 188 15.26 -10.81 -2.71
C ALA A 188 13.73 -11.00 -2.62
N LEU A 189 13.03 -10.73 -3.72
CA LEU A 189 11.58 -10.92 -3.80
C LEU A 189 11.21 -12.40 -3.73
N ALA A 190 11.88 -13.28 -4.50
CA ALA A 190 11.69 -14.73 -4.44
C ALA A 190 12.00 -15.30 -3.05
N ALA A 191 13.13 -14.90 -2.46
CA ALA A 191 13.52 -15.35 -1.13
C ALA A 191 12.49 -14.94 -0.05
N SER A 192 11.87 -13.77 -0.17
CA SER A 192 10.87 -13.30 0.80
C SER A 192 9.60 -14.17 0.84
N MET A 193 9.33 -14.93 -0.23
CA MET A 193 8.19 -15.85 -0.34
C MET A 193 8.53 -17.27 0.15
N ILE A 194 9.79 -17.68 0.01
CA ILE A 194 10.21 -19.08 0.20
C ILE A 194 10.94 -19.28 1.53
N VAL A 195 11.76 -18.29 1.94
CA VAL A 195 12.58 -18.43 3.15
C VAL A 195 11.77 -18.03 4.38
N PRO A 196 11.50 -18.95 5.34
CA PRO A 196 10.84 -18.58 6.58
C PRO A 196 11.64 -17.54 7.37
N SER A 197 10.96 -16.57 7.96
CA SER A 197 11.58 -15.45 8.68
C SER A 197 12.39 -15.85 9.92
N ASP A 198 12.18 -17.05 10.43
CA ASP A 198 12.90 -17.63 11.57
C ASP A 198 14.04 -18.58 11.15
N MET A 199 14.26 -18.79 9.83
CA MET A 199 15.35 -19.59 9.32
C MET A 199 16.65 -18.81 9.40
N GLY A 200 17.72 -19.46 9.90
CA GLY A 200 19.06 -18.90 9.87
C GLY A 200 19.66 -18.91 8.45
N GLU A 201 20.77 -19.62 8.25
CA GLU A 201 21.35 -19.79 6.90
C GLU A 201 20.45 -20.74 6.08
N PRO A 202 20.04 -20.36 4.83
CA PRO A 202 19.26 -21.22 3.94
C PRO A 202 20.01 -22.49 3.58
N THR A 203 19.28 -23.61 3.48
CA THR A 203 19.83 -24.88 2.97
C THR A 203 19.96 -24.86 1.45
N ASN A 204 20.74 -25.79 0.85
CA ASN A 204 20.87 -25.88 -0.61
C ASN A 204 19.51 -26.10 -1.28
N ASP A 205 18.64 -26.92 -0.70
CA ASP A 205 17.29 -27.19 -1.24
C ASP A 205 16.41 -25.91 -1.25
N VAL A 206 16.57 -25.04 -0.24
CA VAL A 206 15.86 -23.75 -0.20
C VAL A 206 16.44 -22.76 -1.23
N LEU A 207 17.74 -22.77 -1.43
CA LEU A 207 18.39 -21.95 -2.45
C LEU A 207 17.98 -22.38 -3.89
N GLU A 208 17.81 -23.67 -4.13
CA GLU A 208 17.31 -24.21 -5.39
C GLU A 208 15.85 -23.73 -5.62
N GLN A 209 14.97 -23.83 -4.62
CA GLN A 209 13.60 -23.32 -4.69
C GLN A 209 13.55 -21.81 -4.96
N VAL A 210 14.46 -21.02 -4.37
CA VAL A 210 14.56 -19.58 -4.64
C VAL A 210 14.98 -19.32 -6.08
N SER A 211 15.92 -20.12 -6.64
CA SER A 211 16.32 -20.02 -8.04
C SER A 211 15.17 -20.33 -8.99
N ASP A 212 14.43 -21.41 -8.74
CA ASP A 212 13.28 -21.80 -9.56
C ASP A 212 12.18 -20.71 -9.53
N ALA A 213 11.89 -20.18 -8.32
CA ALA A 213 10.94 -19.09 -8.18
C ALA A 213 11.40 -17.80 -8.88
N MET A 214 12.71 -17.49 -8.85
CA MET A 214 13.26 -16.34 -9.55
C MET A 214 13.08 -16.46 -11.05
N MET A 215 13.33 -17.62 -11.64
CA MET A 215 13.14 -17.85 -13.08
C MET A 215 11.67 -17.70 -13.47
N LYS A 216 10.79 -18.29 -12.68
CA LYS A 216 9.34 -18.15 -12.88
C LYS A 216 8.89 -16.68 -12.80
N LEU A 217 9.43 -15.90 -11.87
CA LEU A 217 9.13 -14.47 -11.75
C LEU A 217 9.70 -13.66 -12.93
N ASP A 218 10.84 -14.08 -13.53
CA ASP A 218 11.38 -13.44 -14.73
C ASP A 218 10.35 -13.53 -15.88
N ASP A 219 9.81 -14.72 -16.15
CA ASP A 219 8.78 -14.93 -17.18
C ASP A 219 7.50 -14.15 -16.85
N GLN A 220 7.02 -14.22 -15.62
CA GLN A 220 5.80 -13.51 -15.18
C GLN A 220 5.93 -11.98 -15.31
N PHE A 221 7.06 -11.40 -14.93
CA PHE A 221 7.24 -9.95 -15.04
C PHE A 221 7.46 -9.48 -16.47
N ARG A 222 8.05 -10.30 -17.35
CA ARG A 222 8.09 -10.02 -18.80
C ARG A 222 6.68 -9.91 -19.38
N LEU A 223 5.77 -10.77 -18.96
CA LEU A 223 4.37 -10.74 -19.37
C LEU A 223 3.60 -9.54 -18.79
N LEU A 224 3.92 -9.11 -17.56
CA LEU A 224 3.21 -8.03 -16.86
C LEU A 224 3.77 -6.63 -17.16
N GLU A 225 4.96 -6.49 -17.72
CA GLU A 225 5.55 -5.20 -18.11
C GLU A 225 4.75 -4.48 -19.19
N PRO A 226 4.30 -5.13 -20.31
CA PRO A 226 3.58 -4.46 -21.40
C PRO A 226 2.24 -3.82 -21.00
N VAL A 227 1.60 -4.29 -19.92
CA VAL A 227 0.39 -3.65 -19.38
C VAL A 227 0.72 -2.47 -18.45
N GLY A 228 1.99 -2.28 -18.14
CA GLY A 228 2.47 -1.18 -17.31
C GLY A 228 2.29 -1.39 -15.81
N LEU A 229 2.17 -2.65 -15.36
CA LEU A 229 2.14 -2.98 -13.94
C LEU A 229 3.49 -2.67 -13.28
N VAL A 230 4.57 -3.07 -13.93
CA VAL A 230 5.94 -2.94 -13.45
C VAL A 230 6.84 -2.29 -14.49
N GLU A 231 7.94 -1.72 -14.04
CA GLU A 231 9.17 -1.55 -14.81
C GLU A 231 10.06 -2.73 -14.47
N TYR A 232 10.47 -3.48 -15.48
CA TYR A 232 11.22 -4.71 -15.30
C TYR A 232 12.54 -4.68 -16.06
N GLN A 233 13.62 -5.06 -15.40
CA GLN A 233 14.91 -5.37 -16.01
C GLN A 233 15.11 -6.90 -15.91
N PRO A 234 15.13 -7.61 -17.01
CA PRO A 234 15.22 -9.08 -17.01
C PRO A 234 16.53 -9.62 -16.43
N VAL A 235 16.51 -10.91 -16.10
CA VAL A 235 17.71 -11.66 -15.76
C VAL A 235 18.68 -11.66 -16.95
N ASP A 236 19.97 -11.47 -16.68
CA ASP A 236 21.01 -11.49 -17.72
C ASP A 236 21.18 -12.91 -18.27
N GLU A 237 20.89 -13.10 -19.55
CA GLU A 237 21.01 -14.39 -20.24
C GLU A 237 22.39 -15.03 -20.13
N ALA A 238 23.46 -14.20 -19.96
CA ALA A 238 24.82 -14.71 -19.77
C ALA A 238 24.98 -15.47 -18.42
N LEU A 239 24.13 -15.24 -17.44
CA LEU A 239 24.12 -16.01 -16.19
C LEU A 239 23.53 -17.41 -16.37
N MET A 240 22.68 -17.59 -17.39
CA MET A 240 22.06 -18.87 -17.72
C MET A 240 23.01 -19.79 -18.52
N ALA A 241 23.99 -19.20 -19.22
CA ALA A 241 24.93 -19.94 -20.07
C ALA A 241 26.16 -20.52 -19.32
N ASP A 242 26.47 -20.01 -18.12
CA ASP A 242 27.70 -20.33 -17.38
C ASP A 242 27.53 -21.38 -16.28
N THR A 243 26.86 -22.50 -16.60
CA THR A 243 26.59 -23.57 -15.60
C THR A 243 27.83 -24.42 -15.20
N ASP A 244 29.03 -24.16 -15.72
CA ASP A 244 30.20 -25.04 -15.57
C ASP A 244 31.42 -24.44 -14.85
N GLU A 245 31.41 -23.22 -14.30
CA GLU A 245 32.59 -22.64 -13.58
C GLU A 245 32.21 -22.09 -12.19
N GLU A 246 32.93 -22.64 -11.20
CA GLU A 246 33.14 -22.36 -9.76
C GLU A 246 32.28 -21.29 -9.01
N PRO A 247 31.90 -21.56 -7.73
CA PRO A 247 31.10 -20.65 -6.91
C PRO A 247 31.85 -19.33 -6.64
N ALA A 248 31.27 -18.27 -7.11
CA ALA A 248 31.80 -16.93 -7.12
C ALA A 248 32.06 -16.34 -5.74
N ALA A 249 33.20 -15.64 -5.66
CA ALA A 249 33.56 -14.72 -4.60
C ALA A 249 32.49 -13.62 -4.40
N GLN A 250 32.42 -13.13 -3.16
CA GLN A 250 31.71 -11.94 -2.66
C GLN A 250 30.92 -11.13 -3.71
N VAL A 251 29.58 -11.25 -3.64
CA VAL A 251 28.62 -10.48 -4.44
C VAL A 251 28.83 -8.99 -4.13
N ASP A 252 29.22 -8.23 -5.14
CA ASP A 252 29.24 -6.78 -5.12
C ASP A 252 27.84 -6.26 -5.50
N ASP A 253 27.37 -5.13 -4.96
CA ASP A 253 26.04 -4.55 -5.24
C ASP A 253 25.73 -4.41 -6.74
N THR A 254 26.77 -4.31 -7.57
CA THR A 254 26.66 -4.30 -9.04
C THR A 254 26.23 -5.64 -9.63
N ASP A 255 26.53 -6.76 -8.97
CA ASP A 255 26.18 -8.09 -9.48
C ASP A 255 24.71 -8.45 -9.27
N VAL A 256 24.08 -7.88 -8.24
CA VAL A 256 22.67 -8.16 -7.91
C VAL A 256 21.72 -7.71 -9.03
N SER A 257 22.06 -6.62 -9.74
CA SER A 257 21.24 -6.10 -10.85
C SER A 257 21.17 -7.06 -12.06
N ARG A 258 22.10 -8.00 -12.20
CA ARG A 258 22.13 -9.00 -13.27
C ARG A 258 21.08 -10.11 -13.07
N TYR A 259 20.57 -10.26 -11.85
CA TYR A 259 19.56 -11.27 -11.51
C TYR A 259 18.12 -10.77 -11.64
N GLY A 260 17.90 -9.69 -12.37
CA GLY A 260 16.61 -9.10 -12.58
C GLY A 260 16.24 -8.07 -11.50
N MET A 261 15.59 -7.00 -11.93
CA MET A 261 15.14 -5.90 -11.06
C MET A 261 13.72 -5.51 -11.40
N VAL A 262 12.86 -5.39 -10.41
CA VAL A 262 11.45 -5.03 -10.60
C VAL A 262 11.05 -3.85 -9.74
N ARG A 263 10.21 -2.97 -10.29
CA ARG A 263 9.60 -1.84 -9.59
C ARG A 263 8.15 -1.66 -10.04
N LEU A 264 7.24 -1.42 -9.09
CA LEU A 264 5.89 -1.03 -9.45
C LEU A 264 5.88 0.36 -10.10
N THR A 265 5.09 0.49 -11.17
CA THR A 265 4.78 1.80 -11.73
C THR A 265 3.71 2.51 -10.88
N PRO A 266 3.49 3.83 -11.04
CA PRO A 266 2.33 4.50 -10.42
C PRO A 266 0.99 3.85 -10.82
N LEU A 267 0.89 3.37 -12.05
CA LEU A 267 -0.27 2.64 -12.56
C LEU A 267 -0.41 1.27 -11.89
N GLY A 268 0.71 0.56 -11.73
CA GLY A 268 0.76 -0.72 -11.00
C GLY A 268 0.36 -0.59 -9.53
N LEU A 269 0.79 0.47 -8.84
CA LEU A 269 0.34 0.77 -7.48
C LEU A 269 -1.18 0.97 -7.40
N TYR A 270 -1.76 1.67 -8.39
CA TYR A 270 -3.21 1.86 -8.50
C TYR A 270 -3.93 0.52 -8.68
N GLY A 271 -3.49 -0.31 -9.65
CA GLY A 271 -4.12 -1.59 -9.95
C GLY A 271 -4.03 -2.59 -8.80
N LEU A 272 -2.86 -2.74 -8.19
CA LEU A 272 -2.71 -3.66 -7.05
C LEU A 272 -3.51 -3.20 -5.83
N ARG A 273 -3.59 -1.87 -5.59
CA ARG A 273 -4.48 -1.36 -4.54
C ARG A 273 -5.93 -1.75 -4.80
N ALA A 274 -6.43 -1.63 -6.03
CA ALA A 274 -7.79 -2.03 -6.38
C ALA A 274 -8.02 -3.51 -6.08
N ARG A 275 -7.13 -4.39 -6.50
CA ARG A 275 -7.18 -5.84 -6.21
C ARG A 275 -7.18 -6.13 -4.71
N LEU A 276 -6.32 -5.46 -3.92
CA LEU A 276 -6.29 -5.63 -2.47
C LEU A 276 -7.60 -5.22 -1.80
N LEU A 277 -8.24 -4.13 -2.26
CA LEU A 277 -9.54 -3.69 -1.78
C LEU A 277 -10.65 -4.70 -2.11
N GLU A 278 -10.65 -5.27 -3.34
CA GLU A 278 -11.58 -6.31 -3.77
C GLU A 278 -11.41 -7.61 -2.97
N ALA A 279 -10.16 -7.96 -2.64
CA ALA A 279 -9.84 -9.08 -1.76
C ALA A 279 -10.19 -8.82 -0.28
N GLY A 280 -10.72 -7.62 0.06
CA GLY A 280 -11.18 -7.26 1.39
C GLY A 280 -10.09 -6.74 2.34
N PHE A 281 -8.91 -6.42 1.83
CA PHE A 281 -7.86 -5.77 2.62
C PHE A 281 -8.15 -4.27 2.78
N THR A 282 -7.68 -3.69 3.89
CA THR A 282 -7.70 -2.24 4.09
C THR A 282 -6.43 -1.63 3.50
N ALA A 283 -6.53 -1.08 2.28
CA ALA A 283 -5.43 -0.44 1.55
C ALA A 283 -5.74 1.06 1.36
N PRO A 284 -5.46 1.93 2.36
CA PRO A 284 -5.78 3.35 2.28
C PRO A 284 -4.90 4.08 1.25
N ALA A 285 -5.44 5.16 0.69
CA ALA A 285 -4.65 6.10 -0.09
C ALA A 285 -4.72 7.50 0.53
N VAL A 286 -3.65 8.27 0.37
CA VAL A 286 -3.64 9.69 0.76
C VAL A 286 -4.66 10.45 -0.08
N GLY A 287 -5.63 11.07 0.60
CA GLY A 287 -6.77 11.74 -0.02
C GLY A 287 -8.11 11.04 0.19
N ASP A 288 -8.13 9.79 0.66
CA ASP A 288 -9.37 9.03 0.92
C ASP A 288 -10.25 9.69 2.01
N LEU A 289 -9.64 10.45 2.91
CA LEU A 289 -10.32 11.14 4.00
C LEU A 289 -10.58 12.63 3.72
N ALA A 290 -10.13 13.15 2.60
CA ALA A 290 -10.18 14.58 2.29
C ALA A 290 -11.60 15.18 2.30
N ASP A 291 -12.62 14.40 1.93
CA ASP A 291 -14.04 14.80 1.93
C ASP A 291 -14.82 14.29 3.16
N LYS A 292 -14.15 13.59 4.09
CA LYS A 292 -14.78 13.07 5.32
C LYS A 292 -14.79 14.12 6.43
N GLY A 293 -15.52 13.85 7.51
CA GLY A 293 -15.49 14.68 8.72
C GLY A 293 -14.16 14.63 9.47
N ALA A 294 -13.93 15.60 10.34
CA ALA A 294 -12.71 15.63 11.15
C ALA A 294 -12.55 14.41 12.08
N ASP A 295 -13.66 13.81 12.53
CA ASP A 295 -13.68 12.57 13.29
C ASP A 295 -13.05 11.43 12.49
N ALA A 296 -13.49 11.24 11.24
CA ALA A 296 -12.93 10.24 10.34
C ALA A 296 -11.45 10.52 10.01
N LEU A 297 -11.06 11.80 9.85
CA LEU A 297 -9.67 12.18 9.63
C LEU A 297 -8.79 11.79 10.82
N LEU A 298 -9.18 12.21 12.04
CA LEU A 298 -8.36 11.99 13.24
C LEU A 298 -8.25 10.51 13.61
N ASP A 299 -9.32 9.74 13.44
CA ASP A 299 -9.32 8.30 13.67
C ASP A 299 -8.58 7.55 12.56
N GLY A 300 -8.81 7.89 11.29
CA GLY A 300 -8.18 7.23 10.15
C GLY A 300 -6.67 7.45 10.08
N THR A 301 -6.20 8.66 10.41
CA THR A 301 -4.76 8.95 10.42
C THR A 301 -4.05 8.42 11.68
N ALA A 302 -4.76 7.84 12.64
CA ALA A 302 -4.17 7.33 13.89
C ALA A 302 -3.07 6.28 13.63
N THR A 303 -3.27 5.41 12.64
CA THR A 303 -2.35 4.34 12.26
C THR A 303 -1.41 4.71 11.11
N PHE A 304 -1.55 5.91 10.54
CA PHE A 304 -0.70 6.32 9.41
C PHE A 304 0.69 6.72 9.90
N PRO A 305 1.74 6.39 9.11
CA PRO A 305 3.05 7.00 9.26
C PRO A 305 2.96 8.53 9.24
N GLN A 306 3.87 9.21 9.96
CA GLN A 306 3.77 10.65 10.18
C GLN A 306 3.64 11.46 8.88
N ARG A 307 4.45 11.14 7.86
CA ARG A 307 4.43 11.83 6.56
C ARG A 307 3.10 11.64 5.82
N ALA A 308 2.52 10.45 5.89
CA ALA A 308 1.25 10.16 5.25
C ALA A 308 0.08 10.84 5.98
N ALA A 309 0.08 10.81 7.33
CA ALA A 309 -0.91 11.51 8.14
C ALA A 309 -0.88 13.03 7.89
N GLN A 310 0.32 13.61 7.76
CA GLN A 310 0.47 15.02 7.40
C GLN A 310 -0.12 15.32 6.01
N ALA A 311 0.24 14.52 5.00
CA ALA A 311 -0.24 14.73 3.63
C ALA A 311 -1.76 14.57 3.52
N GLU A 312 -2.37 13.61 4.22
CA GLU A 312 -3.82 13.44 4.30
C GLU A 312 -4.47 14.67 4.94
N THR A 313 -3.90 15.14 6.04
CA THR A 313 -4.39 16.34 6.74
C THR A 313 -4.29 17.60 5.86
N GLU A 314 -3.20 17.77 5.13
CA GLU A 314 -3.03 18.89 4.17
C GLU A 314 -4.10 18.86 3.08
N GLN A 315 -4.42 17.69 2.50
CA GLN A 315 -5.49 17.56 1.51
C GLN A 315 -6.88 17.84 2.11
N TRP A 316 -7.11 17.39 3.35
CA TRP A 316 -8.34 17.65 4.06
C TRP A 316 -8.53 19.16 4.33
N LEU A 317 -7.47 19.84 4.78
CA LEU A 317 -7.46 21.30 5.04
C LEU A 317 -7.64 22.11 3.75
N ALA A 318 -7.04 21.69 2.63
CA ALA A 318 -7.13 22.37 1.35
C ALA A 318 -8.56 22.52 0.81
N ARG A 319 -9.50 21.71 1.30
CA ARG A 319 -10.91 21.73 0.88
C ARG A 319 -11.81 22.51 1.84
N ARG A 320 -11.26 23.18 2.86
CA ARG A 320 -12.02 23.81 3.94
C ARG A 320 -11.53 25.23 4.23
N GLU A 321 -12.43 26.00 4.76
CA GLU A 321 -12.06 27.32 5.30
C GLU A 321 -11.33 27.12 6.64
N PRO A 322 -10.17 27.74 6.87
CA PRO A 322 -9.28 27.43 7.99
C PRO A 322 -9.95 27.49 9.37
N LEU A 323 -10.68 28.55 9.68
CA LEU A 323 -11.33 28.70 10.99
C LEU A 323 -12.43 27.65 11.22
N ALA A 324 -13.18 27.30 10.17
CA ALA A 324 -14.20 26.26 10.23
C ALA A 324 -13.55 24.88 10.43
N ALA A 325 -12.46 24.61 9.70
CA ALA A 325 -11.67 23.37 9.83
C ALA A 325 -11.14 23.20 11.26
N VAL A 326 -10.58 24.25 11.86
CA VAL A 326 -10.07 24.20 13.24
C VAL A 326 -11.17 23.90 14.25
N ARG A 327 -12.35 24.53 14.11
CA ARG A 327 -13.48 24.24 15.01
C ARG A 327 -13.97 22.79 14.87
N GLU A 328 -13.99 22.26 13.65
CA GLU A 328 -14.36 20.88 13.37
C GLU A 328 -13.34 19.90 13.98
N LEU A 329 -12.03 20.15 13.81
CA LEU A 329 -10.96 19.37 14.44
C LEU A 329 -11.04 19.37 15.98
N LEU A 330 -11.22 20.54 16.59
CA LEU A 330 -11.37 20.66 18.03
C LEU A 330 -12.63 19.95 18.54
N ALA A 331 -13.73 19.98 17.79
CA ALA A 331 -14.93 19.26 18.15
C ALA A 331 -14.73 17.74 18.11
N ALA A 332 -14.07 17.24 17.08
CA ALA A 332 -13.77 15.81 16.90
C ALA A 332 -12.73 15.28 17.91
N ALA A 333 -11.84 16.14 18.40
CA ALA A 333 -10.82 15.77 19.37
C ALA A 333 -11.37 15.57 20.80
N ARG A 334 -12.64 15.97 21.08
CA ARG A 334 -13.29 15.72 22.37
C ARG A 334 -13.62 14.26 22.55
N GLY A 335 -13.72 13.86 23.80
CA GLY A 335 -14.15 12.54 24.22
C GLY A 335 -13.32 11.97 25.36
N LEU A 336 -13.89 10.95 26.01
CA LEU A 336 -13.28 10.23 27.11
C LEU A 336 -13.07 8.73 26.79
N ASP A 337 -13.26 8.35 25.54
CA ASP A 337 -13.00 7.00 25.04
C ASP A 337 -11.49 6.74 24.85
N ALA A 338 -11.12 5.49 24.66
CA ALA A 338 -9.72 5.07 24.58
C ALA A 338 -8.93 5.70 23.41
N GLY A 339 -9.61 6.10 22.31
CA GLY A 339 -8.98 6.75 21.16
C GLY A 339 -8.81 8.26 21.32
N ALA A 340 -9.51 8.88 22.28
CA ALA A 340 -9.53 10.33 22.42
C ALA A 340 -8.15 11.00 22.65
N PRO A 341 -7.21 10.43 23.43
CA PRO A 341 -5.86 10.99 23.57
C PRO A 341 -5.13 11.07 22.23
N LEU A 342 -5.21 10.03 21.41
CA LEU A 342 -4.56 9.98 20.09
C LEU A 342 -5.21 10.98 19.12
N ARG A 343 -6.55 11.11 19.13
CA ARG A 343 -7.24 12.16 18.36
C ARG A 343 -6.80 13.56 18.74
N ARG A 344 -6.57 13.86 20.03
CA ARG A 344 -6.04 15.16 20.50
C ARG A 344 -4.61 15.39 20.01
N LEU A 345 -3.76 14.36 20.02
CA LEU A 345 -2.41 14.45 19.45
C LEU A 345 -2.46 14.75 17.95
N ARG A 346 -3.28 14.03 17.19
CA ARG A 346 -3.47 14.25 15.74
C ARG A 346 -4.09 15.63 15.46
N CYS A 347 -5.03 16.07 16.28
CA CYS A 347 -5.58 17.42 16.21
C CYS A 347 -4.48 18.49 16.41
N GLN A 348 -3.62 18.34 17.41
CA GLN A 348 -2.50 19.27 17.64
C GLN A 348 -1.56 19.34 16.42
N GLN A 349 -1.25 18.21 15.81
CA GLN A 349 -0.45 18.15 14.59
C GLN A 349 -1.15 18.89 13.44
N ALA A 350 -2.46 18.67 13.25
CA ALA A 350 -3.25 19.36 12.23
C ALA A 350 -3.31 20.89 12.46
N LEU A 351 -3.46 21.32 13.71
CA LEU A 351 -3.44 22.74 14.08
C LEU A 351 -2.10 23.41 13.75
N SER A 352 -0.99 22.69 13.84
CA SER A 352 0.33 23.19 13.46
C SER A 352 0.44 23.46 11.95
N LEU A 353 -0.30 22.71 11.12
CA LEU A 353 -0.37 22.94 9.67
C LEU A 353 -1.23 24.17 9.33
N VAL A 354 -2.28 24.43 10.10
CA VAL A 354 -3.12 25.65 9.93
C VAL A 354 -2.36 26.92 10.32
N GLY A 355 -1.50 26.82 11.34
CA GLY A 355 -0.71 27.95 11.82
C GLY A 355 -1.55 29.04 12.51
N ALA A 356 -1.19 30.30 12.35
CA ALA A 356 -1.77 31.43 13.07
C ALA A 356 -3.30 31.58 12.94
N GLU A 357 -3.90 31.08 11.88
CA GLU A 357 -5.35 31.11 11.66
C GLU A 357 -6.14 30.23 12.66
N ALA A 358 -5.46 29.34 13.38
CA ALA A 358 -6.06 28.52 14.43
C ALA A 358 -6.33 29.29 15.74
N GLU A 359 -5.61 30.41 16.01
CA GLU A 359 -5.67 31.13 17.29
C GLU A 359 -7.09 31.50 17.73
N PRO A 360 -7.99 32.07 16.88
CA PRO A 360 -9.32 32.46 17.34
C PRO A 360 -10.14 31.29 17.90
N ALA A 361 -10.12 30.14 17.23
CA ALA A 361 -10.87 28.96 17.69
C ALA A 361 -10.25 28.32 18.94
N LEU A 362 -8.91 28.35 19.08
CA LEU A 362 -8.23 27.87 20.27
C LEU A 362 -8.57 28.72 21.50
N ARG A 363 -8.75 30.02 21.33
CA ARG A 363 -9.20 30.90 22.42
C ARG A 363 -10.63 30.61 22.88
N GLU A 364 -11.50 30.09 22.01
CA GLU A 364 -12.87 29.69 22.35
C GLU A 364 -12.92 28.47 23.30
N VAL A 365 -11.87 27.65 23.32
CA VAL A 365 -11.82 26.40 24.11
C VAL A 365 -10.88 26.45 25.30
N LEU A 366 -10.39 27.66 25.71
CA LEU A 366 -9.46 27.80 26.82
C LEU A 366 -10.03 27.23 28.14
N ASP A 367 -11.31 27.38 28.39
CA ASP A 367 -11.97 26.92 29.62
C ASP A 367 -12.54 25.48 29.49
N ASP A 368 -12.34 24.84 28.33
CA ASP A 368 -12.75 23.47 28.12
C ASP A 368 -11.86 22.50 28.93
N PRO A 369 -12.44 21.55 29.67
CA PRO A 369 -11.67 20.67 30.54
C PRO A 369 -10.77 19.70 29.76
N GLU A 370 -11.12 19.33 28.52
CA GLU A 370 -10.39 18.37 27.68
C GLU A 370 -9.41 19.06 26.73
N LEU A 371 -9.77 20.24 26.21
CA LEU A 371 -9.01 20.94 25.17
C LEU A 371 -8.23 22.16 25.68
N GLY A 372 -8.61 22.72 26.83
CA GLY A 372 -8.04 23.97 27.34
C GLY A 372 -6.54 23.88 27.65
N GLY A 373 -6.04 22.72 28.04
CA GLY A 373 -4.59 22.46 28.22
C GLY A 373 -3.84 22.50 26.88
N LEU A 374 -4.32 21.74 25.91
CA LEU A 374 -3.79 21.70 24.55
C LEU A 374 -3.79 23.10 23.90
N ALA A 375 -4.92 23.83 24.02
CA ALA A 375 -5.04 25.18 23.46
C ALA A 375 -4.02 26.15 24.04
N ARG A 376 -3.76 26.09 25.37
CA ARG A 376 -2.77 26.95 26.03
C ARG A 376 -1.34 26.64 25.58
N VAL A 377 -0.99 25.36 25.47
CA VAL A 377 0.33 24.95 24.99
C VAL A 377 0.55 25.47 23.58
N TRP A 378 -0.39 25.20 22.69
CA TRP A 378 -0.28 25.65 21.29
C TRP A 378 -0.15 27.18 21.17
N LEU A 379 -1.00 27.93 21.88
CA LEU A 379 -0.95 29.40 21.89
C LEU A 379 0.38 29.93 22.42
N ALA A 380 0.92 29.34 23.49
CA ALA A 380 2.20 29.74 24.06
C ALA A 380 3.38 29.45 23.11
N GLU A 381 3.40 28.30 22.45
CA GLU A 381 4.40 27.90 21.45
C GLU A 381 4.40 28.83 20.23
N HIS A 382 3.23 29.36 19.86
CA HIS A 382 3.08 30.29 18.72
C HIS A 382 3.15 31.77 19.13
N GLY A 383 3.58 32.05 20.40
CA GLY A 383 3.86 33.41 20.86
C GLY A 383 2.63 34.28 21.07
N ALA A 384 1.45 33.69 21.26
CA ALA A 384 0.23 34.44 21.55
C ALA A 384 0.33 35.16 22.88
N SER A 385 -0.09 36.43 22.91
CA SER A 385 -0.14 37.24 24.13
C SER A 385 -1.41 36.96 24.94
N ASP A 386 -1.37 37.30 26.25
CA ASP A 386 -2.55 37.29 27.13
C ASP A 386 -3.23 35.91 27.27
N VAL A 387 -2.45 34.82 27.22
CA VAL A 387 -2.95 33.47 27.50
C VAL A 387 -2.97 33.25 29.02
N PRO A 388 -4.14 32.95 29.62
CA PRO A 388 -4.22 32.69 31.06
C PRO A 388 -3.38 31.44 31.42
N PRO A 389 -2.64 31.44 32.55
CA PRO A 389 -1.88 30.28 32.97
C PRO A 389 -2.81 29.07 33.21
N PRO A 390 -2.37 27.85 32.91
CA PRO A 390 -3.15 26.63 33.19
C PRO A 390 -3.25 26.40 34.70
N SER A 391 -4.36 25.83 35.15
CA SER A 391 -4.46 25.32 36.53
C SER A 391 -3.57 24.07 36.70
N GLU A 392 -3.17 23.77 37.94
CA GLU A 392 -2.41 22.55 38.23
C GLU A 392 -3.15 21.28 37.80
N ALA A 393 -4.46 21.22 37.98
CA ALA A 393 -5.29 20.11 37.54
C ALA A 393 -5.22 19.93 36.03
N MET A 394 -5.24 21.01 35.25
CA MET A 394 -5.14 20.99 33.81
C MET A 394 -3.75 20.53 33.33
N ILE A 395 -2.70 20.92 34.02
CA ILE A 395 -1.33 20.45 33.72
C ILE A 395 -1.24 18.92 33.87
N PHE A 396 -1.72 18.41 35.00
CA PHE A 396 -1.70 16.98 35.25
C PHE A 396 -2.59 16.19 34.25
N TRP A 397 -3.78 16.74 33.94
CA TRP A 397 -4.68 16.14 32.98
C TRP A 397 -4.02 16.02 31.59
N LEU A 398 -3.45 17.12 31.11
CA LEU A 398 -2.75 17.15 29.82
C LEU A 398 -1.53 16.21 29.81
N THR A 399 -0.80 16.12 30.92
CA THR A 399 0.33 15.19 31.05
C THR A 399 -0.11 13.74 30.91
N VAL A 400 -1.21 13.36 31.58
CA VAL A 400 -1.77 12.00 31.46
C VAL A 400 -2.24 11.75 30.03
N ASP A 401 -2.91 12.71 29.41
CA ASP A 401 -3.41 12.63 28.04
C ASP A 401 -2.27 12.45 27.03
N THR A 402 -1.21 13.26 27.16
CA THR A 402 -0.04 13.17 26.27
C THR A 402 0.65 11.80 26.37
N VAL A 403 0.87 11.29 27.59
CA VAL A 403 1.47 9.96 27.76
C VAL A 403 0.54 8.86 27.25
N ALA A 404 -0.78 8.99 27.43
CA ALA A 404 -1.75 8.04 26.87
C ALA A 404 -1.73 8.04 25.35
N ALA A 405 -1.64 9.20 24.70
CA ALA A 405 -1.53 9.34 23.26
C ALA A 405 -0.26 8.68 22.71
N GLN A 406 0.89 8.91 23.34
CA GLN A 406 2.16 8.30 22.94
C GLN A 406 2.17 6.79 23.14
N LEU A 407 1.57 6.29 24.22
CA LEU A 407 1.41 4.85 24.44
C LEU A 407 0.57 4.18 23.33
N ALA A 408 -0.46 4.89 22.85
CA ALA A 408 -1.32 4.41 21.80
C ALA A 408 -0.65 4.47 20.41
N ALA A 409 0.19 5.50 20.17
CA ALA A 409 0.87 5.69 18.88
C ALA A 409 2.08 4.76 18.70
N GLU A 410 2.95 4.66 19.70
CA GLU A 410 4.30 4.09 19.56
C GLU A 410 4.57 2.90 20.51
N GLY A 411 3.62 2.57 21.37
CA GLY A 411 3.80 1.49 22.32
C GLY A 411 4.88 1.77 23.37
N ASN A 412 6.01 1.06 23.31
CA ASN A 412 7.11 1.17 24.29
C ASN A 412 8.38 1.77 23.67
N SER A 413 8.26 2.83 22.87
CA SER A 413 9.39 3.50 22.20
C SER A 413 10.42 4.08 23.17
N GLU A 414 11.60 4.41 22.67
CA GLU A 414 12.67 5.03 23.44
C GLU A 414 12.29 6.48 23.80
N GLU A 415 11.66 7.20 22.89
CA GLU A 415 11.13 8.56 23.10
C GLU A 415 10.13 8.60 24.25
N LEU A 416 9.24 7.60 24.34
CA LEU A 416 8.30 7.51 25.46
C LEU A 416 9.01 7.25 26.78
N ARG A 417 10.11 6.48 26.81
CA ARG A 417 10.91 6.30 28.03
C ARG A 417 11.54 7.60 28.48
N GLU A 418 12.14 8.35 27.54
CA GLU A 418 12.75 9.66 27.83
C GLU A 418 11.70 10.66 28.36
N LEU A 419 10.52 10.70 27.76
CA LEU A 419 9.39 11.51 28.23
C LEU A 419 9.02 11.15 29.67
N VAL A 420 8.86 9.86 29.98
CA VAL A 420 8.51 9.37 31.33
C VAL A 420 9.59 9.73 32.34
N GLU A 421 10.87 9.61 32.01
CA GLU A 421 11.97 10.01 32.87
C GLU A 421 11.99 11.51 33.15
N GLY A 422 11.80 12.32 32.09
CA GLY A 422 11.75 13.77 32.18
C GLY A 422 10.62 14.27 33.08
N LEU A 423 9.42 13.72 32.92
CA LEU A 423 8.25 14.05 33.75
C LEU A 423 8.46 13.72 35.23
N ALA A 424 9.05 12.57 35.52
CA ALA A 424 9.33 12.15 36.89
C ALA A 424 10.41 13.04 37.59
N GLN A 425 11.35 13.57 36.80
CA GLN A 425 12.41 14.48 37.33
C GLN A 425 11.93 15.91 37.53
N GLN A 426 11.10 16.42 36.62
CA GLN A 426 10.63 17.83 36.67
C GLN A 426 9.63 18.10 37.79
N HIS A 427 8.86 17.09 38.18
CA HIS A 427 7.80 17.26 39.18
C HIS A 427 8.02 16.34 40.38
N SER A 428 8.78 16.82 41.36
CA SER A 428 8.93 16.11 42.64
C SER A 428 7.57 15.93 43.32
N GLY A 429 7.12 14.68 43.47
CA GLY A 429 5.80 14.34 43.99
C GLY A 429 4.71 14.16 42.94
N PHE A 430 5.05 14.09 41.63
CA PHE A 430 4.12 13.83 40.55
C PHE A 430 3.14 12.69 40.88
N PHE A 431 3.62 11.53 41.28
CA PHE A 431 2.80 10.36 41.60
C PHE A 431 1.89 10.56 42.82
N THR A 432 2.16 11.52 43.69
CA THR A 432 1.30 11.82 44.85
C THR A 432 0.05 12.62 44.46
N ALA A 433 0.07 13.33 43.33
CA ALA A 433 -1.03 14.11 42.80
C ALA A 433 -1.71 13.40 41.59
N ALA A 434 -0.93 12.83 40.69
CA ALA A 434 -1.37 12.28 39.42
C ALA A 434 -2.47 11.19 39.54
N TRP A 435 -2.46 10.38 40.58
CA TRP A 435 -3.50 9.36 40.80
C TRP A 435 -4.92 9.91 41.03
N ARG A 436 -5.06 11.22 41.31
CA ARG A 436 -6.34 11.91 41.49
C ARG A 436 -6.85 12.57 40.22
N VAL A 437 -6.09 12.52 39.15
CA VAL A 437 -6.48 13.14 37.89
C VAL A 437 -7.71 12.43 37.35
N ASP A 438 -8.74 13.20 37.07
CA ASP A 438 -9.99 12.71 36.48
C ASP A 438 -9.81 12.57 34.95
N HIS A 439 -9.03 11.56 34.56
CA HIS A 439 -8.79 11.18 33.17
C HIS A 439 -8.96 9.65 33.04
N PRO A 440 -9.64 9.16 31.99
CA PRO A 440 -9.91 7.72 31.80
C PRO A 440 -8.66 6.84 31.84
N SER A 441 -7.57 7.30 31.23
CA SER A 441 -6.31 6.57 31.13
C SER A 441 -5.37 6.74 32.33
N THR A 442 -5.77 7.44 33.40
CA THR A 442 -4.87 7.75 34.54
C THR A 442 -4.20 6.49 35.12
N ALA A 443 -4.97 5.44 35.35
CA ALA A 443 -4.43 4.22 35.95
C ALA A 443 -3.46 3.50 35.01
N ASP A 444 -3.77 3.42 33.74
CA ASP A 444 -2.97 2.71 32.74
C ASP A 444 -1.68 3.47 32.41
N VAL A 445 -1.74 4.79 32.31
CA VAL A 445 -0.57 5.66 32.18
C VAL A 445 0.39 5.50 33.35
N LEU A 446 -0.11 5.56 34.60
CA LEU A 446 0.73 5.39 35.79
C LEU A 446 1.34 3.98 35.87
N GLU A 447 0.64 2.93 35.41
CA GLU A 447 1.18 1.58 35.32
C GLU A 447 2.27 1.48 34.25
N ALA A 448 2.05 2.06 33.06
CA ALA A 448 3.03 2.13 31.99
C ALA A 448 4.29 2.88 32.43
N MET A 449 4.15 4.04 33.08
CA MET A 449 5.28 4.77 33.70
C MET A 449 6.05 3.90 34.68
N GLY A 450 5.35 3.08 35.51
CA GLY A 450 5.97 2.13 36.44
C GLY A 450 6.66 0.94 35.75
N ARG A 451 6.34 0.63 34.53
CA ARG A 451 6.98 -0.39 33.70
C ARG A 451 8.21 0.15 32.97
N LEU A 452 8.12 1.38 32.44
CA LEU A 452 9.11 2.00 31.57
C LEU A 452 10.26 2.68 32.32
N HIS A 453 10.00 3.21 33.56
CA HIS A 453 10.98 4.00 34.27
C HIS A 453 12.16 3.13 34.79
N PRO A 454 13.43 3.50 34.52
CA PRO A 454 14.60 2.71 34.89
C PRO A 454 14.87 2.70 36.41
N ASP A 455 14.54 3.78 37.14
CA ASP A 455 14.71 3.84 38.60
C ASP A 455 13.62 3.00 39.29
N LYS A 456 14.04 1.92 39.97
CA LYS A 456 13.14 0.99 40.67
C LYS A 456 12.30 1.65 41.77
N ARG A 457 12.79 2.72 42.41
CA ARG A 457 12.06 3.45 43.43
C ARG A 457 10.91 4.24 42.82
N ILE A 458 11.18 4.97 41.74
CA ILE A 458 10.18 5.75 41.02
C ILE A 458 9.16 4.80 40.35
N ALA A 459 9.62 3.73 39.73
CA ALA A 459 8.76 2.69 39.16
C ALA A 459 7.79 2.08 40.20
N LYS A 460 8.24 1.90 41.44
CA LYS A 460 7.39 1.41 42.55
C LYS A 460 6.37 2.46 42.99
N GLU A 461 6.75 3.74 43.02
CA GLU A 461 5.85 4.86 43.35
C GLU A 461 4.74 5.00 42.30
N ALA A 462 5.09 4.90 41.00
CA ALA A 462 4.15 4.92 39.89
C ALA A 462 3.13 3.78 39.97
N ARG A 463 3.56 2.52 40.17
CA ARG A 463 2.65 1.37 40.32
C ARG A 463 1.73 1.50 41.54
N LYS A 464 2.24 2.07 42.65
CA LYS A 464 1.42 2.35 43.83
C LYS A 464 0.36 3.42 43.56
N ALA A 465 0.71 4.44 42.75
CA ALA A 465 -0.22 5.46 42.28
C ALA A 465 -1.28 4.87 41.34
N ALA A 466 -0.89 4.01 40.40
CA ALA A 466 -1.80 3.30 39.51
C ALA A 466 -2.85 2.46 40.27
N PHE A 467 -2.42 1.72 41.31
CA PHE A 467 -3.33 0.96 42.16
C PHE A 467 -4.35 1.86 42.88
N LYS A 468 -3.92 3.04 43.37
CA LYS A 468 -4.83 4.01 44.00
C LYS A 468 -5.84 4.57 43.00
N ALA A 469 -5.40 4.93 41.78
CA ALA A 469 -6.28 5.43 40.73
C ALA A 469 -7.37 4.41 40.38
N ARG A 470 -7.03 3.13 40.20
CA ARG A 470 -8.02 2.05 39.96
C ARG A 470 -9.01 1.91 41.10
N SER A 471 -8.55 2.02 42.34
CA SER A 471 -9.44 1.90 43.52
C SER A 471 -10.41 3.06 43.66
N GLN A 472 -10.10 4.22 43.06
CA GLN A 472 -10.98 5.39 43.09
C GLN A 472 -12.08 5.30 42.03
N HIS A 473 -11.81 4.68 40.86
CA HIS A 473 -12.76 4.57 39.75
C HIS A 473 -13.57 3.28 39.75
N GLY A 474 -13.25 2.32 40.63
CA GLY A 474 -13.90 1.01 40.75
C GLY A 474 -14.84 0.89 41.96
N GLY A 475 -15.20 2.01 42.61
CA GLY A 475 -16.09 2.05 43.78
C GLY A 475 -17.50 2.54 43.45
#